data_b40fcd4c682490531bd45ec90233ed8d
#
_entry.id   b40fcd4c682490531bd45ec90233ed8d
#
_cell.length_a   1.000
_cell.length_b   1.000
_cell.length_c   1.000
_cell.angle_alpha   90.00
_cell.angle_beta   90.00
_cell.angle_gamma   90.00
#
_symmetry.space_group_name_H-M   'P 1'
#
loop_
_entity.id
_entity.type
_entity.pdbx_description
1 polymer ?
#
loop_
_entity_poly.entity_id
_entity_poly.type
_entity_poly.pdbx_seq_one_letter_code
_entity_poly.pdbx_strand_id
1 'polypeptide(L)'
;MASKKDDGGLSNLMARMDAVKNAPRKQINKALMTSANELAEAQRHLAEASRDTGALIDSIALTGPGEATPAYSQPGGSRVAGEHEVIVTAGNSDVRYAHLVEYGTSKAEAQPFFWPALRLLRKRLQQRIDRAGRKAIRDAWSDQK
;
A
#
# COMPACT_ATOMS: atom_id res chain seq x y z
N MET A 1 -44.40 19.53 11.35
CA MET A 1 -43.28 19.57 10.38
C MET A 1 -42.17 20.41 10.98
N ALA A 2 -41.01 19.79 11.13
CA ALA A 2 -39.82 20.54 11.54
C ALA A 2 -39.48 21.55 10.44
N SER A 3 -39.53 22.85 10.76
CA SER A 3 -39.08 23.90 9.87
C SER A 3 -37.57 23.67 9.62
N LYS A 4 -37.23 23.49 8.36
CA LYS A 4 -35.82 23.46 7.95
C LYS A 4 -35.25 24.83 8.30
N LYS A 5 -34.49 24.92 9.38
CA LYS A 5 -33.76 26.14 9.68
C LYS A 5 -32.92 26.50 8.46
N ASP A 6 -33.17 27.66 7.92
CA ASP A 6 -32.28 28.20 6.88
C ASP A 6 -30.94 28.49 7.56
N ASP A 7 -29.97 27.65 7.28
CA ASP A 7 -28.60 27.74 7.80
C ASP A 7 -27.68 28.54 6.88
N GLY A 8 -28.29 29.31 5.94
CA GLY A 8 -27.51 30.09 4.97
C GLY A 8 -26.66 29.27 4.01
N GLY A 9 -26.99 27.98 3.83
CA GLY A 9 -26.24 27.07 2.96
C GLY A 9 -25.05 26.39 3.65
N LEU A 10 -24.92 26.54 4.97
CA LEU A 10 -23.80 25.95 5.72
C LEU A 10 -23.80 24.42 5.63
N SER A 11 -24.97 23.78 5.80
CA SER A 11 -25.08 22.32 5.65
C SER A 11 -24.63 21.83 4.26
N ASN A 12 -25.00 22.58 3.22
CA ASN A 12 -24.61 22.25 1.86
C ASN A 12 -23.10 22.41 1.65
N LEU A 13 -22.51 23.48 2.20
CA LEU A 13 -21.07 23.68 2.16
C LEU A 13 -20.32 22.57 2.90
N MET A 14 -20.79 22.20 4.09
CA MET A 14 -20.18 21.12 4.86
C MET A 14 -20.27 19.78 4.13
N ALA A 15 -21.41 19.45 3.51
CA ALA A 15 -21.58 18.24 2.70
C ALA A 15 -20.62 18.21 1.52
N ARG A 16 -20.41 19.35 0.85
CA ARG A 16 -19.44 19.47 -0.26
C ARG A 16 -18.00 19.29 0.21
N MET A 17 -17.65 19.87 1.35
CA MET A 17 -16.33 19.70 1.94
C MET A 17 -16.07 18.24 2.32
N ASP A 18 -17.06 17.56 2.90
CA ASP A 18 -16.96 16.15 3.25
C ASP A 18 -16.81 15.27 2.00
N ALA A 19 -17.53 15.58 0.94
CA ALA A 19 -17.40 14.86 -0.34
C ALA A 19 -15.99 15.02 -0.92
N VAL A 20 -15.43 16.23 -0.92
CA VAL A 20 -14.06 16.49 -1.39
C VAL A 20 -13.03 15.80 -0.50
N LYS A 21 -13.28 15.69 0.79
CA LYS A 21 -12.41 14.99 1.74
C LYS A 21 -12.43 13.48 1.55
N ASN A 22 -13.60 12.90 1.28
CA ASN A 22 -13.80 11.45 1.28
C ASN A 22 -13.61 10.78 -0.09
N ALA A 23 -13.96 11.45 -1.18
CA ALA A 23 -13.84 10.90 -2.53
C ALA A 23 -12.40 10.47 -2.91
N PRO A 24 -11.34 11.24 -2.56
CA PRO A 24 -9.97 10.83 -2.89
C PRO A 24 -9.53 9.52 -2.26
N ARG A 25 -10.11 9.15 -1.12
CA ARG A 25 -9.70 7.97 -0.34
C ARG A 25 -9.78 6.67 -1.14
N LYS A 26 -10.89 6.47 -1.86
CA LYS A 26 -11.06 5.26 -2.70
C LYS A 26 -10.05 5.21 -3.84
N GLN A 27 -9.82 6.33 -4.50
CA GLN A 27 -8.89 6.41 -5.63
C GLN A 27 -7.44 6.28 -5.18
N ILE A 28 -7.09 6.85 -4.03
CA ILE A 28 -5.77 6.69 -3.41
C ILE A 28 -5.54 5.23 -3.04
N ASN A 29 -6.51 4.56 -2.42
CA ASN A 29 -6.40 3.15 -2.07
C ASN A 29 -6.21 2.27 -3.31
N LYS A 30 -6.91 2.56 -4.41
CA LYS A 30 -6.72 1.87 -5.67
C LYS A 30 -5.30 2.06 -6.22
N ALA A 31 -4.79 3.28 -6.18
CA ALA A 31 -3.42 3.59 -6.61
C ALA A 31 -2.38 2.92 -5.72
N LEU A 32 -2.62 2.86 -4.41
CA LEU A 32 -1.77 2.14 -3.46
C LEU A 32 -1.73 0.65 -3.77
N MET A 33 -2.87 0.02 -4.02
CA MET A 33 -2.93 -1.41 -4.37
C MET A 33 -2.21 -1.69 -5.69
N THR A 34 -2.41 -0.88 -6.71
CA THR A 34 -1.72 -1.01 -8.00
C THR A 34 -0.20 -0.87 -7.82
N SER A 35 0.24 0.12 -7.04
CA SER A 35 1.64 0.35 -6.74
C SER A 35 2.25 -0.79 -5.93
N ALA A 36 1.52 -1.31 -4.95
CA ALA A 36 1.97 -2.43 -4.13
C ALA A 36 2.08 -3.73 -4.94
N ASN A 37 1.15 -3.98 -5.87
CA ASN A 37 1.25 -5.11 -6.80
C ASN A 37 2.50 -5.02 -7.67
N GLU A 38 2.79 -3.87 -8.23
CA GLU A 38 3.98 -3.66 -9.04
C GLU A 38 5.26 -3.89 -8.23
N LEU A 39 5.30 -3.36 -7.01
CA LEU A 39 6.42 -3.57 -6.10
C LEU A 39 6.60 -5.05 -5.75
N ALA A 40 5.53 -5.73 -5.38
CA ALA A 40 5.57 -7.16 -5.04
C ALA A 40 6.06 -8.02 -6.22
N GLU A 41 5.61 -7.73 -7.44
CA GLU A 41 6.07 -8.43 -8.64
C GLU A 41 7.57 -8.21 -8.88
N ALA A 42 8.07 -6.99 -8.70
CA ALA A 42 9.49 -6.70 -8.81
C ALA A 42 10.30 -7.43 -7.73
N GLN A 43 9.80 -7.50 -6.51
CA GLN A 43 10.43 -8.25 -5.42
C GLN A 43 10.47 -9.74 -5.72
N ARG A 44 9.38 -10.32 -6.21
CA ARG A 44 9.33 -11.72 -6.63
C ARG A 44 10.33 -12.02 -7.74
N HIS A 45 10.44 -11.12 -8.70
CA HIS A 45 11.39 -11.25 -9.79
C HIS A 45 12.85 -11.27 -9.29
N LEU A 46 13.18 -10.35 -8.38
CA LEU A 46 14.52 -10.33 -7.77
C LEU A 46 14.79 -11.56 -6.88
N ALA A 47 13.77 -12.05 -6.20
CA ALA A 47 13.88 -13.24 -5.35
C ALA A 47 14.08 -14.53 -6.15
N GLU A 48 13.79 -14.55 -7.45
CA GLU A 48 14.07 -15.71 -8.32
C GLU A 48 15.54 -16.10 -8.33
N ALA A 49 16.45 -15.13 -8.17
CA ALA A 49 17.89 -15.41 -8.11
C ALA A 49 18.28 -16.29 -6.91
N SER A 50 17.51 -16.28 -5.85
CA SER A 50 17.72 -17.08 -4.63
C SER A 50 16.69 -18.19 -4.48
N ARG A 51 16.01 -18.56 -5.56
CA ARG A 51 14.96 -19.57 -5.53
C ARG A 51 15.51 -20.95 -5.15
N ASP A 52 14.90 -21.52 -4.12
CA ASP A 52 15.07 -22.92 -3.74
C ASP A 52 13.75 -23.66 -3.99
N THR A 53 12.81 -23.61 -3.04
CA THR A 53 11.49 -24.23 -3.19
C THR A 53 10.43 -23.30 -3.77
N GLY A 54 10.72 -22.00 -3.87
CA GLY A 54 9.74 -20.97 -4.20
C GLY A 54 8.95 -20.44 -3.01
N ALA A 55 9.15 -20.99 -1.81
CA ALA A 55 8.40 -20.58 -0.61
C ALA A 55 8.65 -19.13 -0.24
N LEU A 56 9.86 -18.61 -0.42
CA LEU A 56 10.18 -17.21 -0.19
C LEU A 56 9.38 -16.29 -1.12
N ILE A 57 9.33 -16.64 -2.40
CA ILE A 57 8.60 -15.87 -3.43
C ILE A 57 7.11 -15.86 -3.09
N ASP A 58 6.56 -17.01 -2.73
CA ASP A 58 5.16 -17.16 -2.36
C ASP A 58 4.80 -16.43 -1.05
N SER A 59 5.80 -16.18 -0.20
CA SER A 59 5.62 -15.44 1.07
C SER A 59 5.55 -13.93 0.89
N ILE A 60 5.87 -13.40 -0.28
CA ILE A 60 5.72 -11.97 -0.56
C ILE A 60 4.24 -11.67 -0.70
N ALA A 61 3.71 -10.89 0.23
CA ALA A 61 2.30 -10.66 0.38
C ALA A 61 1.94 -9.18 0.38
N LEU A 62 0.73 -8.90 -0.08
CA LEU A 62 0.09 -7.59 -0.01
C LEU A 62 -0.96 -7.63 1.09
N THR A 63 -0.94 -6.62 1.94
CA THR A 63 -1.96 -6.42 2.96
C THR A 63 -2.69 -5.13 2.65
N GLY A 64 -3.98 -5.25 2.34
CA GLY A 64 -4.84 -4.11 2.03
C GLY A 64 -5.29 -3.34 3.27
N PRO A 65 -5.98 -2.20 3.07
CA PRO A 65 -6.47 -1.39 4.18
C PRO A 65 -7.35 -2.20 5.13
N GLY A 66 -7.08 -2.12 6.42
CA GLY A 66 -7.83 -2.81 7.47
C GLY A 66 -7.49 -4.30 7.64
N GLU A 67 -6.66 -4.86 6.80
CA GLU A 67 -6.24 -6.26 6.88
C GLU A 67 -5.01 -6.44 7.77
N ALA A 68 -4.83 -7.65 8.29
CA ALA A 68 -3.65 -8.00 9.07
C ALA A 68 -2.55 -8.59 8.18
N THR A 69 -1.30 -8.22 8.46
CA THR A 69 -0.13 -8.82 7.80
C THR A 69 0.04 -10.27 8.23
N PRO A 70 0.68 -11.13 7.42
CA PRO A 70 0.99 -12.49 7.81
C PRO A 70 1.83 -12.55 9.09
N ALA A 71 1.62 -13.60 9.90
CA ALA A 71 2.43 -13.82 11.09
C ALA A 71 3.92 -13.96 10.71
N TYR A 72 4.79 -13.37 11.52
CA TYR A 72 6.24 -13.36 11.31
C TYR A 72 6.72 -12.69 10.01
N SER A 73 5.86 -11.92 9.36
CA SER A 73 6.25 -11.16 8.16
C SER A 73 7.18 -10.00 8.49
N GLN A 74 8.00 -9.62 7.53
CA GLN A 74 8.95 -8.52 7.66
C GLN A 74 8.73 -7.50 6.51
N PRO A 75 9.01 -6.24 6.72
CA PRO A 75 9.40 -5.58 7.97
C PRO A 75 8.24 -5.35 8.93
N GLY A 76 8.56 -5.16 10.20
CA GLY A 76 7.62 -4.70 11.22
C GLY A 76 6.79 -5.79 11.92
N GLY A 77 6.93 -7.05 11.54
CA GLY A 77 6.18 -8.15 12.15
C GLY A 77 4.68 -8.08 11.86
N SER A 78 3.89 -8.80 12.63
CA SER A 78 2.43 -8.82 12.46
C SER A 78 1.80 -7.51 12.91
N ARG A 79 1.02 -6.89 12.02
CA ARG A 79 0.23 -5.69 12.35
C ARG A 79 -0.98 -5.57 11.44
N VAL A 80 -1.90 -4.69 11.79
CA VAL A 80 -3.08 -4.38 10.99
C VAL A 80 -2.83 -3.09 10.21
N ALA A 81 -3.09 -3.13 8.92
CA ALA A 81 -2.98 -1.94 8.06
C ALA A 81 -4.07 -0.91 8.41
N GLY A 82 -3.72 0.36 8.35
CA GLY A 82 -4.67 1.45 8.50
C GLY A 82 -5.65 1.54 7.32
N GLU A 83 -6.61 2.46 7.41
CA GLU A 83 -7.65 2.65 6.39
C GLU A 83 -7.09 3.10 5.02
N HIS A 84 -5.94 3.75 5.02
CA HIS A 84 -5.27 4.30 3.83
C HIS A 84 -3.85 3.80 3.73
N GLU A 85 -3.63 2.56 4.11
CA GLU A 85 -2.32 1.92 4.11
C GLU A 85 -2.38 0.60 3.38
N VAL A 86 -1.39 0.35 2.53
CA VAL A 86 -1.13 -0.95 1.92
C VAL A 86 0.28 -1.36 2.29
N ILE A 87 0.43 -2.57 2.79
CA ILE A 87 1.70 -3.09 3.29
C ILE A 87 2.16 -4.22 2.39
N VAL A 88 3.42 -4.16 1.95
CA VAL A 88 4.09 -5.26 1.26
C VAL A 88 5.06 -5.89 2.22
N THR A 89 4.96 -7.20 2.40
CA THR A 89 5.80 -7.96 3.33
C THR A 89 6.37 -9.20 2.68
N ALA A 90 7.46 -9.70 3.24
CA ALA A 90 8.04 -10.99 2.90
C ALA A 90 8.18 -11.83 4.17
N GLY A 91 7.96 -13.14 4.03
CA GLY A 91 8.00 -14.07 5.14
C GLY A 91 6.62 -14.31 5.77
N ASN A 92 6.51 -15.47 6.41
CA ASN A 92 5.32 -15.91 7.14
C ASN A 92 5.72 -16.96 8.18
N SER A 93 4.76 -17.68 8.75
CA SER A 93 5.04 -18.73 9.75
C SER A 93 5.99 -19.82 9.24
N ASP A 94 5.92 -20.16 7.96
CA ASP A 94 6.74 -21.19 7.33
C ASP A 94 8.06 -20.63 6.79
N VAL A 95 8.08 -19.34 6.44
CA VAL A 95 9.23 -18.66 5.84
C VAL A 95 9.70 -17.55 6.77
N ARG A 96 10.44 -17.91 7.81
CA ARG A 96 11.01 -16.96 8.77
C ARG A 96 12.39 -16.44 8.39
N TYR A 97 12.95 -16.96 7.29
CA TYR A 97 14.33 -16.68 6.86
C TYR A 97 14.43 -15.54 5.83
N ALA A 98 13.34 -14.86 5.49
CA ALA A 98 13.33 -13.81 4.47
C ALA A 98 14.39 -12.72 4.75
N HIS A 99 14.53 -12.28 6.00
CA HIS A 99 15.53 -11.29 6.41
C HIS A 99 16.97 -11.81 6.25
N LEU A 100 17.18 -13.11 6.40
CA LEU A 100 18.49 -13.71 6.21
C LEU A 100 18.92 -13.70 4.75
N VAL A 101 17.97 -13.85 3.84
CA VAL A 101 18.23 -13.73 2.39
C VAL A 101 18.54 -12.28 2.05
N GLU A 102 17.77 -11.34 2.57
CA GLU A 102 17.93 -9.90 2.30
C GLU A 102 19.26 -9.35 2.80
N TYR A 103 19.65 -9.67 4.03
CA TYR A 103 20.83 -9.10 4.67
C TYR A 103 22.04 -10.01 4.72
N GLY A 104 21.86 -11.30 4.41
CA GLY A 104 22.92 -12.30 4.52
C GLY A 104 23.20 -12.75 5.94
N THR A 105 24.05 -13.72 6.07
CA THR A 105 24.53 -14.29 7.34
C THR A 105 26.04 -14.42 7.32
N SER A 106 26.65 -14.84 8.45
CA SER A 106 28.09 -15.15 8.52
C SER A 106 28.50 -16.31 7.58
N LYS A 107 27.54 -17.13 7.13
CA LYS A 107 27.77 -18.32 6.29
C LYS A 107 27.26 -18.18 4.85
N ALA A 108 26.43 -17.16 4.58
CA ALA A 108 25.84 -16.96 3.27
C ALA A 108 25.81 -15.46 2.92
N GLU A 109 26.16 -15.16 1.68
CA GLU A 109 26.08 -13.79 1.17
C GLU A 109 24.64 -13.31 1.08
N ALA A 110 24.43 -12.01 1.26
CA ALA A 110 23.15 -11.36 1.04
C ALA A 110 22.73 -11.48 -0.44
N GLN A 111 21.45 -11.78 -0.65
CA GLN A 111 20.81 -11.74 -1.96
C GLN A 111 19.59 -10.83 -1.87
N PRO A 112 19.80 -9.49 -1.84
CA PRO A 112 18.72 -8.54 -1.62
C PRO A 112 17.66 -8.60 -2.71
N PHE A 113 16.40 -8.65 -2.32
CA PHE A 113 15.25 -8.67 -3.24
C PHE A 113 14.18 -7.64 -2.86
N PHE A 114 14.09 -7.30 -1.57
CA PHE A 114 13.01 -6.47 -1.02
C PHE A 114 13.30 -4.98 -1.22
N TRP A 115 14.36 -4.48 -0.60
CA TRP A 115 14.72 -3.07 -0.63
C TRP A 115 15.23 -2.56 -1.98
N PRO A 116 16.02 -3.33 -2.75
CA PRO A 116 16.41 -2.90 -4.09
C PRO A 116 15.23 -2.66 -5.01
N ALA A 117 14.21 -3.49 -4.97
CA ALA A 117 12.99 -3.30 -5.76
C ALA A 117 12.29 -1.98 -5.38
N LEU A 118 12.17 -1.70 -4.08
CA LEU A 118 11.60 -0.46 -3.61
C LEU A 118 12.40 0.76 -4.05
N ARG A 119 13.72 0.72 -3.91
CA ARG A 119 14.60 1.82 -4.34
C ARG A 119 14.47 2.11 -5.83
N LEU A 120 14.36 1.07 -6.63
CA LEU A 120 14.21 1.20 -8.08
C LEU A 120 12.87 1.83 -8.48
N LEU A 121 11.79 1.43 -7.82
CA LEU A 121 10.42 1.82 -8.18
C LEU A 121 9.87 2.99 -7.39
N ARG A 122 10.49 3.39 -6.29
CA ARG A 122 9.97 4.37 -5.33
C ARG A 122 9.43 5.63 -5.97
N LYS A 123 10.20 6.25 -6.85
CA LYS A 123 9.81 7.49 -7.52
C LYS A 123 8.57 7.31 -8.39
N ARG A 124 8.52 6.23 -9.16
CA ARG A 124 7.39 5.89 -10.03
C ARG A 124 6.12 5.62 -9.22
N LEU A 125 6.24 4.85 -8.13
CA LEU A 125 5.11 4.52 -7.28
C LEU A 125 4.56 5.76 -6.58
N GLN A 126 5.43 6.61 -6.06
CA GLN A 126 5.05 7.86 -5.41
C GLN A 126 4.36 8.82 -6.38
N GLN A 127 4.87 8.95 -7.59
CA GLN A 127 4.24 9.78 -8.63
C GLN A 127 2.84 9.28 -9.00
N ARG A 128 2.64 7.96 -9.06
CA ARG A 128 1.32 7.36 -9.32
C ARG A 128 0.33 7.71 -8.21
N ILE A 129 0.73 7.57 -6.96
CA ILE A 129 -0.12 7.87 -5.80
C ILE A 129 -0.47 9.36 -5.76
N ASP A 130 0.51 10.23 -5.94
CA ASP A 130 0.31 11.69 -5.95
C ASP A 130 -0.63 12.12 -7.08
N ARG A 131 -0.46 11.55 -8.27
CA ARG A 131 -1.31 11.83 -9.43
C ARG A 131 -2.75 11.41 -9.18
N ALA A 132 -2.94 10.21 -8.62
CA ALA A 132 -4.26 9.71 -8.27
C ALA A 132 -4.94 10.60 -7.23
N GLY A 133 -4.21 11.04 -6.21
CA GLY A 133 -4.72 11.95 -5.19
C GLY A 133 -5.15 13.30 -5.76
N ARG A 134 -4.31 13.92 -6.57
CA ARG A 134 -4.62 15.20 -7.21
C ARG A 134 -5.83 15.11 -8.15
N LYS A 135 -5.90 14.05 -8.94
CA LYS A 135 -7.03 13.81 -9.83
C LYS A 135 -8.32 13.62 -9.05
N ALA A 136 -8.27 12.83 -7.99
CA ALA A 136 -9.44 12.54 -7.15
C ALA A 136 -10.00 13.82 -6.49
N ILE A 137 -9.14 14.67 -5.98
CA ILE A 137 -9.53 15.95 -5.39
C ILE A 137 -10.17 16.86 -6.45
N ARG A 138 -9.57 16.95 -7.62
CA ARG A 138 -10.07 17.76 -8.73
C ARG A 138 -11.45 17.30 -9.19
N ASP A 139 -11.62 15.98 -9.38
CA ASP A 139 -12.89 15.39 -9.82
C ASP A 139 -13.97 15.59 -8.76
N ALA A 140 -13.67 15.37 -7.49
CA ALA A 140 -14.59 15.60 -6.39
C ALA A 140 -15.04 17.06 -6.29
N TRP A 141 -14.14 17.99 -6.51
CA TRP A 141 -14.47 19.41 -6.53
C TRP A 141 -15.37 19.79 -7.71
N SER A 142 -15.08 19.25 -8.89
CA SER A 142 -15.88 19.49 -10.11
C SER A 142 -17.29 18.94 -9.99
N ASP A 143 -17.46 17.76 -9.39
CA ASP A 143 -18.75 17.10 -9.21
C ASP A 143 -19.67 17.85 -8.23
N GLN A 144 -19.13 18.78 -7.44
CA GLN A 144 -19.89 19.60 -6.48
C GLN A 144 -20.38 20.95 -7.06
N LYS A 145 -20.09 21.24 -8.31
CA LYS A 145 -20.55 22.47 -8.96
C LYS A 145 -22.05 22.45 -9.33
#